data_332abc52921e460ba0759fbf3eb1e9db
#
_entry.id   332abc52921e460ba0759fbf3eb1e9db
#
_cell.length_a   1.000
_cell.length_b   1.000
_cell.length_c   1.000
_cell.angle_alpha   90.00
_cell.angle_beta   90.00
_cell.angle_gamma   90.00
#
_symmetry.space_group_name_H-M   'P 1'
#
loop_
_entity.id
_entity.type
_entity.pdbx_description
1 polymer ?
#
loop_
_entity_poly.entity_id
_entity_poly.type
_entity_poly.pdbx_seq_one_letter_code
_entity_poly.pdbx_strand_id
1 'polypeptide(L)'
;MNKINFTSKSTIIFLMLFLLFNTSFSQNVPVLKITDLKKRIENNSDTTYIVNFWATWCSPCVKELPDFDSISKIYKDDKVKVLLVTMDFKEEVKSKVLPFILAKKLYSEVLLLDEVNGNYFIPKISKEWSGAIPATLIVNNAYNFRHFFEKKLTYELLKTEIESVESKIKKK
;
A
#
# COMPACT_ATOMS: atom_id res chain seq x y z
N MET A 1 32.27 42.53 -36.98
CA MET A 1 31.32 41.46 -37.36
C MET A 1 31.28 40.46 -36.21
N ASN A 2 30.35 40.67 -35.27
CA ASN A 2 30.21 39.74 -34.12
C ASN A 2 29.09 38.75 -34.43
N LYS A 3 29.47 37.49 -34.70
CA LYS A 3 28.51 36.37 -34.75
C LYS A 3 28.13 36.03 -33.34
N ILE A 4 26.98 36.45 -32.88
CA ILE A 4 26.40 36.07 -31.61
C ILE A 4 25.93 34.61 -31.75
N ASN A 5 26.60 33.72 -31.02
CA ASN A 5 26.31 32.29 -31.01
C ASN A 5 24.90 32.02 -30.43
N PHE A 6 23.93 31.84 -31.32
CA PHE A 6 22.53 31.50 -31.00
C PHE A 6 22.38 30.09 -30.37
N THR A 7 23.39 29.23 -30.53
CA THR A 7 23.41 27.84 -30.03
C THR A 7 23.56 27.74 -28.50
N SER A 8 24.24 28.72 -27.87
CA SER A 8 24.51 28.68 -26.41
C SER A 8 23.24 28.88 -25.55
N LYS A 9 22.35 29.79 -25.97
CA LYS A 9 21.13 30.06 -25.20
C LYS A 9 20.11 28.91 -25.27
N SER A 10 19.99 28.27 -26.43
CA SER A 10 19.06 27.12 -26.61
C SER A 10 19.52 25.90 -25.80
N THR A 11 20.85 25.66 -25.74
CA THR A 11 21.44 24.55 -24.96
C THR A 11 21.23 24.76 -23.44
N ILE A 12 21.39 26.00 -22.98
CA ILE A 12 21.18 26.35 -21.56
C ILE A 12 19.72 26.19 -21.15
N ILE A 13 18.77 26.61 -22.01
CA ILE A 13 17.33 26.43 -21.75
C ILE A 13 16.95 24.95 -21.73
N PHE A 14 17.51 24.12 -22.61
CA PHE A 14 17.26 22.68 -22.64
C PHE A 14 17.84 21.97 -21.39
N LEU A 15 19.03 22.39 -20.95
CA LEU A 15 19.64 21.89 -19.71
C LEU A 15 18.83 22.30 -18.46
N MET A 16 18.30 23.51 -18.43
CA MET A 16 17.46 24.02 -17.33
C MET A 16 16.09 23.30 -17.27
N LEU A 17 15.47 22.99 -18.42
CA LEU A 17 14.25 22.18 -18.46
C LEU A 17 14.50 20.74 -17.97
N PHE A 18 15.66 20.15 -18.23
CA PHE A 18 15.99 18.78 -17.79
C PHE A 18 16.18 18.68 -16.27
N LEU A 19 16.57 19.77 -15.61
CA LEU A 19 16.73 19.82 -14.15
C LEU A 19 15.39 19.94 -13.38
N LEU A 20 14.30 20.31 -14.04
CA LEU A 20 12.99 20.45 -13.40
C LEU A 20 12.20 19.14 -13.32
N PHE A 21 12.64 18.06 -13.96
CA PHE A 21 11.95 16.77 -13.98
C PHE A 21 12.36 15.77 -12.89
N ASN A 22 13.26 16.19 -11.97
CA ASN A 22 13.54 15.34 -10.80
C ASN A 22 12.48 15.56 -9.70
N THR A 23 11.25 15.15 -9.93
CA THR A 23 10.30 14.94 -8.84
C THR A 23 10.76 13.73 -8.05
N SER A 24 11.59 13.94 -7.05
CA SER A 24 11.86 12.94 -6.02
C SER A 24 10.52 12.57 -5.37
N PHE A 25 9.99 11.42 -5.74
CA PHE A 25 8.89 10.80 -5.02
C PHE A 25 9.43 10.38 -3.66
N SER A 26 9.35 11.29 -2.69
CA SER A 26 9.70 10.97 -1.30
C SER A 26 8.64 9.99 -0.79
N GLN A 27 8.94 8.70 -0.86
CA GLN A 27 8.12 7.69 -0.20
C GLN A 27 8.31 7.87 1.31
N ASN A 28 7.27 8.39 1.96
CA ASN A 28 7.17 8.40 3.40
C ASN A 28 6.36 7.17 3.84
N VAL A 29 6.76 6.53 4.93
CA VAL A 29 6.00 5.44 5.56
C VAL A 29 5.30 6.02 6.78
N PRO A 30 4.01 6.38 6.68
CA PRO A 30 3.25 6.86 7.82
C PRO A 30 3.21 5.82 8.93
N VAL A 31 3.45 6.26 10.16
CA VAL A 31 3.37 5.43 11.37
C VAL A 31 1.99 5.63 11.99
N LEU A 32 1.23 4.57 12.13
CA LEU A 32 -0.14 4.60 12.62
C LEU A 32 -0.32 3.71 13.84
N LYS A 33 -1.25 4.08 14.71
CA LYS A 33 -1.83 3.20 15.72
C LYS A 33 -3.02 2.42 15.13
N ILE A 34 -3.38 1.32 15.77
CA ILE A 34 -4.53 0.50 15.33
C ILE A 34 -5.83 1.31 15.24
N THR A 35 -6.01 2.28 16.12
CA THR A 35 -7.18 3.18 16.12
C THR A 35 -7.26 4.02 14.84
N ASP A 36 -6.12 4.51 14.36
CA ASP A 36 -6.06 5.33 13.15
C ASP A 36 -6.27 4.48 11.90
N LEU A 37 -5.67 3.29 11.85
CA LEU A 37 -5.90 2.31 10.78
C LEU A 37 -7.39 1.95 10.72
N LYS A 38 -8.02 1.62 11.85
CA LYS A 38 -9.46 1.32 11.92
C LYS A 38 -10.30 2.49 11.44
N LYS A 39 -10.06 3.70 11.93
CA LYS A 39 -10.78 4.90 11.50
C LYS A 39 -10.69 5.08 9.97
N ARG A 40 -9.55 4.76 9.39
CA ARG A 40 -9.33 4.87 7.95
C ARG A 40 -10.13 3.84 7.15
N ILE A 41 -10.14 2.57 7.57
CA ILE A 41 -10.75 1.47 6.82
C ILE A 41 -12.23 1.24 7.18
N GLU A 42 -12.69 1.77 8.30
CA GLU A 42 -14.08 1.63 8.81
C GLU A 42 -14.91 2.90 8.58
N ASN A 43 -14.44 3.83 7.75
CA ASN A 43 -15.25 4.95 7.31
C ASN A 43 -16.43 4.45 6.46
N ASN A 44 -17.52 5.22 6.41
CA ASN A 44 -18.72 4.87 5.64
C ASN A 44 -18.57 5.11 4.13
N SER A 45 -17.34 5.15 3.61
CA SER A 45 -17.10 5.22 2.17
C SER A 45 -17.40 3.87 1.50
N ASP A 46 -17.73 3.91 0.23
CA ASP A 46 -17.90 2.73 -0.62
C ASP A 46 -16.56 2.16 -1.14
N THR A 47 -15.45 2.57 -0.52
CA THR A 47 -14.11 2.09 -0.86
C THR A 47 -13.89 0.69 -0.29
N THR A 48 -13.43 -0.21 -1.13
CA THR A 48 -12.92 -1.52 -0.72
C THR A 48 -11.46 -1.39 -0.32
N TYR A 49 -11.16 -1.64 0.94
CA TYR A 49 -9.80 -1.68 1.45
C TYR A 49 -9.28 -3.12 1.48
N ILE A 50 -8.09 -3.32 0.93
CA ILE A 50 -7.31 -4.56 1.01
C ILE A 50 -6.12 -4.24 1.89
N VAL A 51 -6.16 -4.69 3.14
CA VAL A 51 -5.17 -4.40 4.17
C VAL A 51 -4.33 -5.64 4.40
N ASN A 52 -3.10 -5.64 3.89
CA ASN A 52 -2.16 -6.76 4.04
C ASN A 52 -1.15 -6.46 5.16
N PHE A 53 -1.07 -7.36 6.14
CA PHE A 53 -0.10 -7.32 7.23
C PHE A 53 1.11 -8.15 6.87
N TRP A 54 2.28 -7.50 6.82
CA TRP A 54 3.52 -8.08 6.35
C TRP A 54 4.72 -7.55 7.12
N ALA A 55 5.93 -8.05 6.84
CA ALA A 55 7.18 -7.48 7.33
C ALA A 55 8.33 -7.79 6.37
N THR A 56 9.39 -6.99 6.42
CA THR A 56 10.58 -7.16 5.55
C THR A 56 11.30 -8.49 5.78
N TRP A 57 11.23 -9.03 6.99
CA TRP A 57 11.83 -10.31 7.39
C TRP A 57 10.91 -11.52 7.13
N CYS A 58 9.66 -11.31 6.74
CA CYS A 58 8.68 -12.36 6.46
C CYS A 58 8.79 -12.83 5.01
N SER A 59 9.53 -13.90 4.74
CA SER A 59 9.75 -14.41 3.38
C SER A 59 8.47 -14.73 2.61
N PRO A 60 7.43 -15.43 3.16
CA PRO A 60 6.19 -15.65 2.44
C PRO A 60 5.42 -14.35 2.15
N CYS A 61 5.47 -13.35 3.07
CA CYS A 61 4.87 -12.05 2.84
C CYS A 61 5.51 -11.33 1.66
N VAL A 62 6.85 -11.28 1.62
CA VAL A 62 7.60 -10.62 0.54
C VAL A 62 7.28 -11.22 -0.83
N LYS A 63 6.99 -12.52 -0.89
CA LYS A 63 6.66 -13.23 -2.14
C LYS A 63 5.27 -12.89 -2.69
N GLU A 64 4.35 -12.37 -1.88
CA GLU A 64 3.01 -11.99 -2.34
C GLU A 64 2.87 -10.50 -2.68
N LEU A 65 3.79 -9.63 -2.22
CA LEU A 65 3.70 -8.18 -2.46
C LEU A 65 3.52 -7.79 -3.93
N PRO A 66 4.15 -8.46 -4.93
CA PRO A 66 3.93 -8.17 -6.34
C PRO A 66 2.48 -8.35 -6.79
N ASP A 67 1.74 -9.31 -6.21
CA ASP A 67 0.33 -9.56 -6.51
C ASP A 67 -0.54 -8.38 -6.01
N PHE A 68 -0.29 -7.91 -4.79
CA PHE A 68 -0.95 -6.73 -4.21
C PHE A 68 -0.64 -5.45 -5.01
N ASP A 69 0.61 -5.26 -5.42
CA ASP A 69 1.01 -4.14 -6.26
C ASP A 69 0.32 -4.15 -7.63
N SER A 70 0.13 -5.33 -8.21
CA SER A 70 -0.59 -5.50 -9.47
C SER A 70 -2.06 -5.10 -9.31
N ILE A 71 -2.71 -5.53 -8.24
CA ILE A 71 -4.08 -5.11 -7.88
C ILE A 71 -4.13 -3.58 -7.72
N SER A 72 -3.20 -3.01 -6.95
CA SER A 72 -3.16 -1.56 -6.70
C SER A 72 -3.04 -0.74 -7.99
N LYS A 73 -2.27 -1.21 -8.98
CA LYS A 73 -2.09 -0.56 -10.28
C LYS A 73 -3.31 -0.71 -11.18
N ILE A 74 -3.90 -1.90 -11.23
CA ILE A 74 -5.04 -2.20 -12.10
C ILE A 74 -6.28 -1.44 -11.62
N TYR A 75 -6.54 -1.42 -10.31
CA TYR A 75 -7.70 -0.79 -9.70
C TYR A 75 -7.42 0.64 -9.19
N LYS A 76 -6.38 1.32 -9.72
CA LYS A 76 -5.97 2.67 -9.25
C LYS A 76 -7.05 3.74 -9.39
N ASP A 77 -7.90 3.60 -10.42
CA ASP A 77 -8.98 4.55 -10.75
C ASP A 77 -10.34 4.09 -10.18
N ASP A 78 -10.36 2.92 -9.53
CA ASP A 78 -11.53 2.33 -8.90
C ASP A 78 -11.59 2.65 -7.39
N LYS A 79 -12.71 2.31 -6.79
CA LYS A 79 -12.88 2.44 -5.34
C LYS A 79 -12.26 1.26 -4.57
N VAL A 80 -11.04 0.88 -4.96
CA VAL A 80 -10.22 -0.15 -4.31
C VAL A 80 -8.91 0.48 -3.84
N LYS A 81 -8.55 0.21 -2.59
CA LYS A 81 -7.31 0.72 -1.97
C LYS A 81 -6.53 -0.41 -1.33
N VAL A 82 -5.32 -0.66 -1.81
CA VAL A 82 -4.37 -1.58 -1.19
C VAL A 82 -3.53 -0.82 -0.17
N LEU A 83 -3.49 -1.32 1.06
CA LEU A 83 -2.68 -0.83 2.16
C LEU A 83 -1.74 -1.94 2.61
N LEU A 84 -0.45 -1.77 2.39
CA LEU A 84 0.59 -2.67 2.86
C LEU A 84 1.05 -2.22 4.25
N VAL A 85 0.51 -2.86 5.29
CA VAL A 85 0.77 -2.50 6.69
C VAL A 85 1.92 -3.32 7.21
N THR A 86 3.10 -2.70 7.33
CA THR A 86 4.26 -3.41 7.86
C THR A 86 4.23 -3.53 9.38
N MET A 87 4.69 -4.69 9.85
CA MET A 87 4.86 -5.06 11.26
C MET A 87 6.34 -4.97 11.70
N ASP A 88 7.19 -4.33 10.89
CA ASP A 88 8.57 -4.01 11.28
C ASP A 88 8.59 -3.01 12.45
N PHE A 89 9.70 -2.91 13.14
CA PHE A 89 9.85 -1.95 14.21
C PHE A 89 9.97 -0.52 13.65
N LYS A 90 9.41 0.45 14.38
CA LYS A 90 9.43 1.87 14.00
C LYS A 90 10.84 2.41 13.78
N GLU A 91 11.79 1.96 14.58
CA GLU A 91 13.19 2.34 14.52
C GLU A 91 13.86 1.84 13.23
N GLU A 92 13.31 0.80 12.61
CA GLU A 92 13.82 0.16 11.39
C GLU A 92 13.25 0.77 10.10
N VAL A 93 12.29 1.70 10.19
CA VAL A 93 11.67 2.32 9.00
C VAL A 93 12.71 2.88 8.05
N LYS A 94 13.63 3.69 8.56
CA LYS A 94 14.65 4.35 7.72
C LYS A 94 15.74 3.39 7.22
N SER A 95 16.11 2.41 8.05
CA SER A 95 17.24 1.51 7.76
C SER A 95 16.86 0.24 7.00
N LYS A 96 15.60 -0.20 7.09
CA LYS A 96 15.14 -1.45 6.46
C LYS A 96 13.94 -1.23 5.55
N VAL A 97 12.83 -0.68 6.07
CA VAL A 97 11.55 -0.62 5.35
C VAL A 97 11.65 0.27 4.11
N LEU A 98 12.13 1.51 4.25
CA LEU A 98 12.29 2.44 3.11
C LEU A 98 13.23 1.91 2.03
N PRO A 99 14.45 1.43 2.34
CA PRO A 99 15.32 0.81 1.34
C PRO A 99 14.67 -0.39 0.64
N PHE A 100 13.91 -1.20 1.37
CA PHE A 100 13.19 -2.35 0.81
C PHE A 100 12.12 -1.90 -0.19
N ILE A 101 11.27 -0.93 0.19
CA ILE A 101 10.21 -0.37 -0.68
C ILE A 101 10.81 0.17 -1.98
N LEU A 102 11.91 0.93 -1.89
CA LEU A 102 12.61 1.51 -3.03
C LEU A 102 13.22 0.43 -3.93
N ALA A 103 13.90 -0.57 -3.34
CA ALA A 103 14.50 -1.67 -4.09
C ALA A 103 13.47 -2.53 -4.81
N LYS A 104 12.31 -2.76 -4.19
CA LYS A 104 11.18 -3.51 -4.77
C LYS A 104 10.30 -2.67 -5.68
N LYS A 105 10.48 -1.33 -5.68
CA LYS A 105 9.65 -0.37 -6.45
C LYS A 105 8.16 -0.55 -6.17
N LEU A 106 7.82 -0.73 -4.89
CA LEU A 106 6.42 -0.93 -4.49
C LEU A 106 5.59 0.30 -4.87
N TYR A 107 4.48 0.05 -5.54
CA TYR A 107 3.53 1.08 -5.96
C TYR A 107 2.46 1.33 -4.88
N SER A 108 2.06 0.27 -4.19
CA SER A 108 1.04 0.33 -3.15
C SER A 108 1.47 1.20 -1.98
N GLU A 109 0.51 1.81 -1.32
CA GLU A 109 0.77 2.58 -0.11
C GLU A 109 1.26 1.68 1.02
N VAL A 110 2.41 2.04 1.60
CA VAL A 110 2.99 1.34 2.75
C VAL A 110 2.80 2.16 4.01
N LEU A 111 2.28 1.51 5.05
CA LEU A 111 2.06 2.07 6.39
C LEU A 111 2.80 1.20 7.40
N LEU A 112 3.20 1.78 8.53
CA LEU A 112 3.73 1.01 9.67
C LEU A 112 2.70 1.00 10.80
N LEU A 113 2.41 -0.18 11.34
CA LEU A 113 1.58 -0.33 12.53
C LEU A 113 2.47 -0.31 13.79
N ASP A 114 2.46 0.82 14.51
CA ASP A 114 3.22 1.02 15.75
C ASP A 114 2.45 0.46 16.96
N GLU A 115 2.36 -0.86 17.05
CA GLU A 115 1.70 -1.57 18.15
C GLU A 115 2.58 -2.72 18.67
N VAL A 116 2.76 -2.77 19.98
CA VAL A 116 3.58 -3.82 20.63
C VAL A 116 2.75 -4.89 21.35
N ASN A 117 1.48 -4.59 21.67
CA ASN A 117 0.61 -5.49 22.38
C ASN A 117 -0.35 -6.21 21.42
N GLY A 118 0.02 -7.42 21.00
CA GLY A 118 -0.80 -8.25 20.11
C GLY A 118 -2.21 -8.49 20.65
N ASN A 119 -2.38 -8.74 21.94
CA ASN A 119 -3.68 -8.95 22.55
C ASN A 119 -4.61 -7.73 22.46
N TYR A 120 -4.03 -6.54 22.27
CA TYR A 120 -4.78 -5.31 22.10
C TYR A 120 -5.22 -5.06 20.65
N PHE A 121 -4.31 -5.23 19.68
CA PHE A 121 -4.60 -4.80 18.30
C PHE A 121 -5.12 -5.93 17.40
N ILE A 122 -4.67 -7.20 17.59
CA ILE A 122 -5.06 -8.34 16.76
C ILE A 122 -6.58 -8.51 16.71
N PRO A 123 -7.34 -8.59 17.84
CA PRO A 123 -8.77 -8.78 17.81
C PRO A 123 -9.55 -7.58 17.26
N LYS A 124 -8.90 -6.40 17.12
CA LYS A 124 -9.50 -5.23 16.47
C LYS A 124 -9.49 -5.34 14.94
N ILE A 125 -8.60 -6.17 14.39
CA ILE A 125 -8.55 -6.48 12.96
C ILE A 125 -9.46 -7.67 12.67
N SER A 126 -9.21 -8.81 13.30
CA SER A 126 -10.06 -9.99 13.22
C SER A 126 -9.94 -10.82 14.49
N LYS A 127 -11.07 -11.35 14.97
CA LYS A 127 -11.06 -12.30 16.10
C LYS A 127 -10.47 -13.65 15.72
N GLU A 128 -10.39 -13.93 14.42
CA GLU A 128 -9.83 -15.17 13.86
C GLU A 128 -8.32 -15.11 13.69
N TRP A 129 -7.72 -13.91 13.81
CA TRP A 129 -6.29 -13.74 13.60
C TRP A 129 -5.49 -14.26 14.78
N SER A 130 -4.60 -15.23 14.53
CA SER A 130 -3.66 -15.75 15.55
C SER A 130 -2.48 -14.79 15.82
N GLY A 131 -2.26 -13.83 14.92
CA GLY A 131 -1.12 -12.92 14.92
C GLY A 131 -0.03 -13.33 13.93
N ALA A 132 -0.19 -14.45 13.21
CA ALA A 132 0.77 -14.84 12.18
C ALA A 132 0.62 -13.99 10.92
N ILE A 133 1.72 -13.80 10.20
CA ILE A 133 1.77 -13.11 8.91
C ILE A 133 2.36 -14.04 7.83
N PRO A 134 1.92 -13.91 6.57
CA PRO A 134 1.03 -12.88 6.04
C PRO A 134 -0.43 -13.03 6.47
N ALA A 135 -1.08 -11.88 6.66
CA ALA A 135 -2.51 -11.82 6.93
C ALA A 135 -3.14 -10.68 6.13
N THR A 136 -4.37 -10.88 5.67
CA THR A 136 -5.06 -9.86 4.85
C THR A 136 -6.50 -9.71 5.29
N LEU A 137 -6.91 -8.46 5.50
CA LEU A 137 -8.30 -8.08 5.69
C LEU A 137 -8.80 -7.38 4.43
N ILE A 138 -9.92 -7.86 3.87
CA ILE A 138 -10.64 -7.19 2.79
C ILE A 138 -11.96 -6.69 3.35
N VAL A 139 -12.19 -5.37 3.28
CA VAL A 139 -13.35 -4.74 3.92
C VAL A 139 -13.94 -3.65 3.04
N ASN A 140 -15.29 -3.64 2.97
CA ASN A 140 -16.08 -2.53 2.43
C ASN A 140 -17.31 -2.33 3.32
N ASN A 141 -17.31 -1.26 4.11
CA ASN A 141 -18.34 -1.03 5.12
C ASN A 141 -19.70 -0.63 4.53
N ALA A 142 -19.73 0.07 3.40
CA ALA A 142 -20.97 0.46 2.75
C ALA A 142 -21.80 -0.75 2.30
N TYR A 143 -21.15 -1.88 2.06
CA TYR A 143 -21.78 -3.12 1.60
C TYR A 143 -21.69 -4.26 2.62
N ASN A 144 -21.30 -3.95 3.86
CA ASN A 144 -21.14 -4.94 4.93
C ASN A 144 -20.32 -6.16 4.49
N PHE A 145 -19.20 -5.90 3.82
CA PHE A 145 -18.28 -6.91 3.34
C PHE A 145 -17.04 -6.91 4.22
N ARG A 146 -16.68 -8.09 4.75
CA ARG A 146 -15.50 -8.27 5.57
C ARG A 146 -15.04 -9.72 5.47
N HIS A 147 -13.87 -9.95 4.83
CA HIS A 147 -13.22 -11.25 4.76
C HIS A 147 -11.80 -11.14 5.29
N PHE A 148 -11.40 -12.12 6.08
CA PHE A 148 -10.07 -12.19 6.68
C PHE A 148 -9.36 -13.48 6.27
N PHE A 149 -8.07 -13.36 5.98
CA PHE A 149 -7.21 -14.46 5.56
C PHE A 149 -5.91 -14.42 6.33
N GLU A 150 -5.56 -15.52 7.01
CA GLU A 150 -4.26 -15.73 7.65
C GLU A 150 -3.45 -16.71 6.81
N LYS A 151 -3.15 -16.32 5.58
CA LYS A 151 -2.37 -17.08 4.61
C LYS A 151 -1.91 -16.18 3.48
N LYS A 152 -0.91 -16.67 2.72
CA LYS A 152 -0.52 -16.03 1.47
C LYS A 152 -1.70 -15.96 0.50
N LEU A 153 -1.90 -14.79 -0.11
CA LEU A 153 -2.87 -14.58 -1.19
C LEU A 153 -2.17 -14.45 -2.55
N THR A 154 -2.87 -14.86 -3.59
CA THR A 154 -2.46 -14.70 -4.99
C THR A 154 -3.27 -13.61 -5.66
N TYR A 155 -2.77 -13.10 -6.78
CA TYR A 155 -3.50 -12.14 -7.61
C TYR A 155 -4.93 -12.61 -7.94
N GLU A 156 -5.09 -13.88 -8.34
CA GLU A 156 -6.42 -14.42 -8.71
C GLU A 156 -7.39 -14.44 -7.53
N LEU A 157 -6.91 -14.78 -6.33
CA LEU A 157 -7.77 -14.76 -5.15
C LEU A 157 -8.16 -13.33 -4.76
N LEU A 158 -7.21 -12.39 -4.80
CA LEU A 158 -7.49 -10.97 -4.56
C LEU A 158 -8.53 -10.43 -5.55
N LYS A 159 -8.38 -10.74 -6.83
CA LYS A 159 -9.33 -10.37 -7.88
C LYS A 159 -10.73 -10.94 -7.61
N THR A 160 -10.82 -12.23 -7.28
CA THR A 160 -12.09 -12.89 -6.93
C THR A 160 -12.79 -12.21 -5.76
N GLU A 161 -12.04 -11.80 -4.74
CA GLU A 161 -12.61 -11.08 -3.59
C GLU A 161 -13.14 -9.70 -3.99
N ILE A 162 -12.43 -8.95 -4.84
CA ILE A 162 -12.91 -7.67 -5.37
C ILE A 162 -14.20 -7.85 -6.17
N GLU A 163 -14.25 -8.83 -7.07
CA GLU A 163 -15.44 -9.16 -7.86
C GLU A 163 -16.63 -9.55 -6.98
N SER A 164 -16.37 -10.21 -5.85
CA SER A 164 -17.38 -10.54 -4.85
C SER A 164 -17.98 -9.29 -4.19
N VAL A 165 -17.17 -8.29 -3.89
CA VAL A 165 -17.65 -6.98 -3.41
C VAL A 165 -18.50 -6.30 -4.49
N GLU A 166 -18.00 -6.23 -5.74
CA GLU A 166 -18.71 -5.60 -6.85
C GLU A 166 -20.07 -6.26 -7.11
N SER A 167 -20.16 -7.57 -6.96
CA SER A 167 -21.42 -8.29 -7.10
C SER A 167 -22.47 -7.89 -6.05
N LYS A 168 -22.03 -7.55 -4.83
CA LYS A 168 -22.90 -7.01 -3.78
C LYS A 168 -23.33 -5.57 -4.07
N ILE A 169 -22.46 -4.79 -4.70
CA ILE A 169 -22.76 -3.41 -5.13
C ILE A 169 -23.91 -3.41 -6.16
N LYS A 170 -23.84 -4.30 -7.16
CA LYS A 170 -24.85 -4.40 -8.23
C LYS A 170 -26.21 -4.93 -7.79
N LYS A 171 -26.31 -5.56 -6.62
CA LYS A 171 -27.56 -6.15 -6.08
C LYS A 171 -28.34 -5.20 -5.16
N LYS A 172 -27.80 -4.02 -4.87
CA LYS A 172 -28.39 -3.03 -3.98
C LYS A 172 -28.95 -1.83 -4.77
#